data_326da45359f64bcb823d9bc7805bef34
#
_entry.id   326da45359f64bcb823d9bc7805bef34
#
_cell.length_a   1.000
_cell.length_b   1.000
_cell.length_c   1.000
_cell.angle_alpha   90.00
_cell.angle_beta   90.00
_cell.angle_gamma   90.00
#
_symmetry.space_group_name_H-M   'P 1'
#
loop_
_entity.id
_entity.type
_entity.pdbx_description
1 polymer ?
#
loop_
_entity_poly.entity_id
_entity_poly.type
_entity_poly.pdbx_seq_one_letter_code
_entity_poly.pdbx_strand_id
1 'polypeptide(L)'
;MLKSILDTNNWPILFLIIGTVLITALVFSRIYWYFKKKDGCSENYASTLVILPLVLVVLISGGTLILNNTTSDGSQYEGALTALLAGILVIRYRSKNMESLELTYIFFMVAYAFLMGLGYFYLGLIYFGVVILVVLGINFYLSKRKKNDEYIIKISVPEDMNFENVFDDVFKEYAKSYKLFKVKSADMGTTFVLSYSFIPKDNSLKSLIDEIRIRNGNMNLLLTKKLDTQMD
;
A
#
# COMPACT_ATOMS: atom_id res chain seq x y z
N MET A 1 16.05 -1.42 33.02
CA MET A 1 15.89 -2.75 32.41
C MET A 1 14.40 -3.05 32.37
N LEU A 2 13.79 -3.00 31.19
CA LEU A 2 12.40 -3.41 31.00
C LEU A 2 12.37 -4.94 31.06
N LYS A 3 11.87 -5.51 32.15
CA LYS A 3 11.66 -6.96 32.26
C LYS A 3 10.52 -7.37 31.36
N SER A 4 10.67 -8.48 30.65
CA SER A 4 9.58 -9.12 29.92
C SER A 4 8.52 -9.59 30.92
N ILE A 5 7.25 -9.32 30.65
CA ILE A 5 6.12 -9.72 31.49
C ILE A 5 5.87 -11.23 31.36
N LEU A 6 6.39 -11.87 30.32
CA LEU A 6 6.26 -13.33 30.07
C LEU A 6 7.22 -14.18 30.91
N ASP A 7 8.15 -13.59 31.69
CA ASP A 7 9.06 -14.34 32.57
C ASP A 7 8.34 -15.10 33.71
N THR A 8 7.08 -14.77 33.96
CA THR A 8 6.22 -15.51 34.89
C THR A 8 5.16 -16.24 34.06
N ASN A 9 4.99 -17.53 34.28
CA ASN A 9 4.04 -18.43 33.60
C ASN A 9 2.56 -18.03 33.84
N ASN A 10 2.21 -16.76 33.52
CA ASN A 10 0.94 -16.14 33.82
C ASN A 10 0.07 -16.05 32.54
N TRP A 11 -0.74 -17.09 32.33
CA TRP A 11 -1.73 -17.14 31.24
C TRP A 11 -2.67 -15.92 31.13
N PRO A 12 -3.13 -15.30 32.25
CA PRO A 12 -3.96 -14.11 32.18
C PRO A 12 -3.29 -12.94 31.44
N ILE A 13 -1.96 -12.80 31.57
CA ILE A 13 -1.19 -11.74 30.91
C ILE A 13 -1.14 -11.97 29.40
N LEU A 14 -1.04 -13.22 28.96
CA LEU A 14 -1.07 -13.57 27.55
C LEU A 14 -2.40 -13.18 26.88
N PHE A 15 -3.52 -13.46 27.56
CA PHE A 15 -4.84 -13.04 27.06
C PHE A 15 -4.98 -11.52 27.01
N LEU A 16 -4.41 -10.80 27.98
CA LEU A 16 -4.39 -9.34 27.99
C LEU A 16 -3.58 -8.80 26.82
N ILE A 17 -2.41 -9.39 26.53
CA ILE A 17 -1.58 -9.01 25.36
C ILE A 17 -2.34 -9.25 24.05
N ILE A 18 -2.96 -10.41 23.87
CA ILE A 18 -3.75 -10.73 22.68
C ILE A 18 -4.92 -9.75 22.52
N GLY A 19 -5.64 -9.46 23.62
CA GLY A 19 -6.75 -8.50 23.61
C GLY A 19 -6.32 -7.09 23.22
N THR A 20 -5.19 -6.60 23.75
CA THR A 20 -4.67 -5.28 23.40
C THR A 20 -4.19 -5.23 21.95
N VAL A 21 -3.56 -6.28 21.44
CA VAL A 21 -3.15 -6.36 20.04
C VAL A 21 -4.36 -6.37 19.12
N LEU A 22 -5.43 -7.06 19.46
CA LEU A 22 -6.66 -7.05 18.69
C LEU A 22 -7.26 -5.65 18.61
N ILE A 23 -7.38 -4.95 19.75
CA ILE A 23 -7.94 -3.59 19.78
C ILE A 23 -7.08 -2.63 18.97
N THR A 24 -5.77 -2.64 19.15
CA THR A 24 -4.85 -1.76 18.42
C THR A 24 -4.83 -2.05 16.93
N ALA A 25 -4.88 -3.32 16.52
CA ALA A 25 -4.95 -3.72 15.12
C ALA A 25 -6.27 -3.28 14.46
N LEU A 26 -7.40 -3.36 15.17
CA LEU A 26 -8.68 -2.84 14.69
C LEU A 26 -8.64 -1.32 14.51
N VAL A 27 -8.07 -0.59 15.47
CA VAL A 27 -7.90 0.88 15.37
C VAL A 27 -7.04 1.22 14.15
N PHE A 28 -5.92 0.53 13.95
CA PHE A 28 -5.03 0.77 12.81
C PHE A 28 -5.69 0.46 11.47
N SER A 29 -6.42 -0.65 11.37
CA SER A 29 -7.20 -1.03 10.19
C SER A 29 -8.29 0.02 9.85
N ARG A 30 -8.95 0.61 10.87
CA ARG A 30 -9.93 1.69 10.69
C ARG A 30 -9.28 2.98 10.19
N ILE A 31 -8.10 3.33 10.71
CA ILE A 31 -7.32 4.49 10.25
C ILE A 31 -6.94 4.29 8.78
N TYR A 32 -6.41 3.13 8.41
CA TYR A 32 -6.09 2.78 7.03
C TYR A 32 -7.31 2.93 6.10
N TRP A 33 -8.44 2.32 6.50
CA TRP A 33 -9.68 2.36 5.71
C TRP A 33 -10.19 3.80 5.52
N TYR A 34 -10.14 4.63 6.56
CA TYR A 34 -10.58 6.03 6.50
C TYR A 34 -9.80 6.85 5.46
N PHE A 35 -8.48 6.71 5.43
CA PHE A 35 -7.63 7.46 4.51
C PHE A 35 -7.67 6.92 3.08
N LYS A 36 -7.78 5.62 2.90
CA LYS A 36 -7.68 4.99 1.57
C LYS A 36 -9.03 4.71 0.91
N LYS A 37 -10.15 5.02 1.56
CA LYS A 37 -11.51 4.83 1.02
C LYS A 37 -11.72 5.50 -0.33
N LYS A 38 -11.11 6.66 -0.59
CA LYS A 38 -11.23 7.42 -1.84
C LYS A 38 -10.39 6.85 -3.00
N ASP A 39 -9.32 6.12 -2.70
CA ASP A 39 -8.34 5.64 -3.66
C ASP A 39 -8.53 4.15 -4.05
N GLY A 40 -9.61 3.52 -3.59
CA GLY A 40 -9.90 2.10 -3.87
C GLY A 40 -9.30 1.18 -2.80
N CYS A 41 -9.84 1.21 -1.58
CA CYS A 41 -9.40 0.33 -0.49
C CYS A 41 -9.70 -1.14 -0.80
N SER A 42 -8.71 -2.01 -0.69
CA SER A 42 -8.92 -3.45 -0.69
C SER A 42 -9.39 -3.90 0.71
N GLU A 43 -10.63 -4.41 0.81
CA GLU A 43 -11.17 -4.97 2.06
C GLU A 43 -10.31 -6.12 2.58
N ASN A 44 -9.77 -6.92 1.68
CA ASN A 44 -8.87 -8.02 2.00
C ASN A 44 -7.59 -7.54 2.72
N TYR A 45 -7.07 -6.38 2.32
CA TYR A 45 -5.88 -5.81 2.95
C TYR A 45 -6.19 -5.30 4.37
N ALA A 46 -7.31 -4.61 4.56
CA ALA A 46 -7.74 -4.16 5.88
C ALA A 46 -7.90 -5.34 6.87
N SER A 47 -8.43 -6.47 6.40
CA SER A 47 -8.51 -7.72 7.18
C SER A 47 -7.14 -8.30 7.51
N THR A 48 -6.19 -8.25 6.56
CA THR A 48 -4.82 -8.71 6.77
C THR A 48 -4.11 -7.93 7.88
N LEU A 49 -4.31 -6.62 7.95
CA LEU A 49 -3.74 -5.76 9.02
C LEU A 49 -4.22 -6.14 10.43
N VAL A 50 -5.37 -6.80 10.55
CA VAL A 50 -5.88 -7.28 11.86
C VAL A 50 -5.38 -8.69 12.15
N ILE A 51 -5.48 -9.59 11.19
CA ILE A 51 -5.18 -11.02 11.39
C ILE A 51 -3.69 -11.26 11.57
N LEU A 52 -2.85 -10.60 10.77
CA LEU A 52 -1.40 -10.80 10.76
C LEU A 52 -0.74 -10.58 12.14
N PRO A 53 -0.92 -9.43 12.82
CA PRO A 53 -0.29 -9.20 14.12
C PRO A 53 -0.81 -10.16 15.20
N LEU A 54 -2.08 -10.58 15.15
CA LEU A 54 -2.63 -11.56 16.06
C LEU A 54 -1.95 -12.91 15.93
N VAL A 55 -1.80 -13.42 14.71
CA VAL A 55 -1.12 -14.68 14.44
C VAL A 55 0.34 -14.62 14.88
N LEU A 56 1.04 -13.52 14.57
CA LEU A 56 2.44 -13.35 14.96
C LEU A 56 2.63 -13.28 16.47
N VAL A 57 1.77 -12.56 17.20
CA VAL A 57 1.86 -12.49 18.66
C VAL A 57 1.68 -13.87 19.29
N VAL A 58 0.71 -14.66 18.83
CA VAL A 58 0.48 -16.02 19.33
C VAL A 58 1.67 -16.93 19.03
N LEU A 59 2.24 -16.86 17.83
CA LEU A 59 3.42 -17.65 17.44
C LEU A 59 4.65 -17.28 18.28
N ILE A 60 4.91 -15.98 18.45
CA ILE A 60 6.10 -15.50 19.18
C ILE A 60 5.96 -15.77 20.68
N SER A 61 4.81 -15.47 21.29
CA SER A 61 4.56 -15.72 22.71
C SER A 61 4.50 -17.21 23.03
N GLY A 62 3.90 -18.02 22.15
CA GLY A 62 3.91 -19.48 22.28
C GLY A 62 5.32 -20.05 22.17
N GLY A 63 6.11 -19.60 21.19
CA GLY A 63 7.50 -19.99 21.03
C GLY A 63 8.37 -19.64 22.25
N THR A 64 8.24 -18.44 22.80
CA THR A 64 8.99 -18.00 24.00
C THR A 64 8.59 -18.80 25.25
N LEU A 65 7.31 -19.09 25.44
CA LEU A 65 6.83 -19.91 26.58
C LEU A 65 7.33 -21.36 26.51
N ILE A 66 7.35 -21.97 25.33
CA ILE A 66 7.82 -23.34 25.13
C ILE A 66 9.33 -23.41 25.40
N LEU A 67 10.13 -22.47 24.88
CA LEU A 67 11.57 -22.47 25.08
C LEU A 67 11.96 -22.16 26.51
N ASN A 68 11.28 -21.25 27.22
CA ASN A 68 11.53 -20.99 28.63
C ASN A 68 11.36 -22.22 29.50
N ASN A 69 10.47 -23.14 29.13
CA ASN A 69 10.26 -24.38 29.85
C ASN A 69 11.27 -25.49 29.51
N THR A 70 12.00 -25.37 28.40
CA THR A 70 12.91 -26.43 27.88
C THR A 70 14.39 -26.13 28.08
N THR A 71 14.77 -24.86 28.23
CA THR A 71 16.18 -24.46 28.29
C THR A 71 16.46 -23.53 29.47
N SER A 72 17.38 -23.94 30.33
CA SER A 72 17.88 -23.13 31.46
C SER A 72 18.87 -22.03 31.08
N ASP A 73 19.32 -21.99 29.86
CA ASP A 73 20.39 -21.08 29.40
C ASP A 73 19.91 -20.16 28.30
N GLY A 74 19.47 -18.95 28.67
CA GLY A 74 19.56 -17.74 27.84
C GLY A 74 18.96 -17.70 26.42
N SER A 75 18.39 -18.78 25.90
CA SER A 75 17.93 -18.94 24.51
C SER A 75 16.52 -18.39 24.22
N GLN A 76 15.96 -17.56 25.13
CA GLN A 76 14.64 -16.93 24.94
C GLN A 76 14.50 -16.16 23.64
N TYR A 77 15.60 -15.54 23.16
CA TYR A 77 15.59 -14.76 21.95
C TYR A 77 15.68 -15.59 20.66
N GLU A 78 16.24 -16.82 20.73
CA GLU A 78 16.39 -17.67 19.55
C GLU A 78 15.04 -18.18 19.03
N GLY A 79 14.15 -18.58 19.92
CA GLY A 79 12.81 -19.01 19.55
C GLY A 79 11.93 -17.89 19.02
N ALA A 80 12.04 -16.70 19.63
CA ALA A 80 11.34 -15.52 19.14
C ALA A 80 11.85 -15.08 17.76
N LEU A 81 13.18 -15.16 17.55
CA LEU A 81 13.80 -14.83 16.27
C LEU A 81 13.40 -15.81 15.18
N THR A 82 13.38 -17.13 15.46
CA THR A 82 12.93 -18.15 14.50
C THR A 82 11.44 -18.01 14.17
N ALA A 83 10.59 -17.71 15.13
CA ALA A 83 9.17 -17.45 14.90
C ALA A 83 8.93 -16.17 14.07
N LEU A 84 9.72 -15.12 14.30
CA LEU A 84 9.68 -13.89 13.49
C LEU A 84 10.13 -14.17 12.06
N LEU A 85 11.23 -14.90 11.87
CA LEU A 85 11.71 -15.26 10.52
C LEU A 85 10.68 -16.10 9.78
N ALA A 86 10.03 -17.05 10.44
CA ALA A 86 8.93 -17.82 9.86
C ALA A 86 7.75 -16.93 9.47
N GLY A 87 7.38 -15.96 10.30
CA GLY A 87 6.33 -14.98 10.01
C GLY A 87 6.67 -14.11 8.78
N ILE A 88 7.90 -13.62 8.68
CA ILE A 88 8.37 -12.81 7.55
C ILE A 88 8.36 -13.63 6.25
N LEU A 89 8.74 -14.91 6.30
CA LEU A 89 8.69 -15.81 5.13
C LEU A 89 7.27 -16.01 4.62
N VAL A 90 6.27 -16.05 5.49
CA VAL A 90 4.84 -16.13 5.10
C VAL A 90 4.39 -14.87 4.36
N ILE A 91 4.88 -13.70 4.75
CA ILE A 91 4.54 -12.41 4.12
C ILE A 91 5.12 -12.32 2.70
N ARG A 92 6.29 -12.90 2.45
CA ARG A 92 6.96 -12.88 1.14
C ARG A 92 6.13 -13.47 -0.01
N TYR A 93 5.14 -14.28 0.28
CA TYR A 93 4.34 -15.00 -0.73
C TYR A 93 3.35 -14.13 -1.52
N ARG A 94 3.08 -12.88 -1.15
CA ARG A 94 1.99 -12.08 -1.73
C ARG A 94 2.34 -10.68 -2.22
N SER A 95 3.61 -10.32 -2.29
CA SER A 95 4.04 -8.95 -2.60
C SER A 95 3.92 -8.51 -4.06
N LYS A 96 3.37 -9.33 -4.95
CA LYS A 96 3.44 -9.08 -6.41
C LYS A 96 2.60 -7.87 -6.89
N ASN A 97 1.66 -7.35 -6.07
CA ASN A 97 0.77 -6.24 -6.45
C ASN A 97 0.46 -5.27 -5.28
N MET A 98 1.36 -5.17 -4.28
CA MET A 98 1.15 -4.26 -3.15
C MET A 98 1.81 -2.91 -3.40
N GLU A 99 1.13 -1.83 -3.04
CA GLU A 99 1.73 -0.50 -2.99
C GLU A 99 2.83 -0.43 -1.92
N SER A 100 3.88 0.37 -2.16
CA SER A 100 4.99 0.53 -1.22
C SER A 100 4.55 0.97 0.18
N LEU A 101 3.50 1.80 0.28
CA LEU A 101 2.93 2.23 1.56
C LEU A 101 2.23 1.09 2.30
N GLU A 102 1.53 0.21 1.59
CA GLU A 102 0.86 -0.95 2.18
C GLU A 102 1.87 -1.91 2.78
N LEU A 103 2.97 -2.16 2.06
CA LEU A 103 4.06 -2.98 2.56
C LEU A 103 4.66 -2.38 3.85
N THR A 104 4.83 -1.07 3.90
CA THR A 104 5.35 -0.36 5.09
C THR A 104 4.42 -0.55 6.30
N TYR A 105 3.10 -0.48 6.10
CA TYR A 105 2.13 -0.72 7.18
C TYR A 105 2.19 -2.15 7.72
N ILE A 106 2.41 -3.14 6.85
CA ILE A 106 2.61 -4.53 7.28
C ILE A 106 3.86 -4.63 8.16
N PHE A 107 4.99 -4.04 7.75
CA PHE A 107 6.22 -4.06 8.55
C PHE A 107 6.04 -3.39 9.92
N PHE A 108 5.28 -2.31 10.02
CA PHE A 108 4.95 -1.70 11.29
C PHE A 108 4.17 -2.63 12.20
N MET A 109 3.18 -3.34 11.66
CA MET A 109 2.38 -4.29 12.43
C MET A 109 3.19 -5.53 12.83
N VAL A 110 4.13 -5.99 12.00
CA VAL A 110 5.06 -7.08 12.33
C VAL A 110 5.98 -6.69 13.49
N ALA A 111 6.59 -5.50 13.42
CA ALA A 111 7.46 -5.01 14.50
C ALA A 111 6.68 -4.82 15.83
N TYR A 112 5.45 -4.31 15.76
CA TYR A 112 4.56 -4.19 16.90
C TYR A 112 4.25 -5.56 17.51
N ALA A 113 3.84 -6.52 16.69
CA ALA A 113 3.54 -7.88 17.11
C ALA A 113 4.76 -8.58 17.76
N PHE A 114 5.96 -8.30 17.25
CA PHE A 114 7.20 -8.81 17.82
C PHE A 114 7.45 -8.30 19.24
N LEU A 115 7.32 -7.00 19.47
CA LEU A 115 7.48 -6.40 20.80
C LEU A 115 6.46 -6.95 21.79
N MET A 116 5.19 -7.03 21.36
CA MET A 116 4.11 -7.56 22.20
C MET A 116 4.27 -9.05 22.48
N GLY A 117 4.68 -9.84 21.48
CA GLY A 117 4.91 -11.28 21.61
C GLY A 117 6.08 -11.64 22.53
N LEU A 118 7.10 -10.78 22.60
CA LEU A 118 8.19 -10.89 23.58
C LEU A 118 7.79 -10.47 25.01
N GLY A 119 6.57 -9.94 25.20
CA GLY A 119 6.09 -9.47 26.49
C GLY A 119 6.56 -8.06 26.87
N TYR A 120 7.12 -7.28 25.94
CA TYR A 120 7.47 -5.88 26.18
C TYR A 120 6.26 -4.96 26.00
N PHE A 121 5.24 -5.13 26.82
CA PHE A 121 3.95 -4.49 26.72
C PHE A 121 4.02 -2.94 26.63
N TYR A 122 4.72 -2.30 27.57
CA TYR A 122 4.82 -0.84 27.60
C TYR A 122 5.57 -0.29 26.37
N LEU A 123 6.63 -0.96 25.97
CA LEU A 123 7.41 -0.57 24.81
C LEU A 123 6.62 -0.74 23.52
N GLY A 124 5.83 -1.80 23.40
CA GLY A 124 4.91 -2.03 22.30
C GLY A 124 3.84 -0.94 22.19
N LEU A 125 3.24 -0.51 23.30
CA LEU A 125 2.25 0.57 23.31
C LEU A 125 2.85 1.92 22.91
N ILE A 126 4.05 2.24 23.41
CA ILE A 126 4.77 3.48 23.03
C ILE A 126 5.08 3.44 21.52
N TYR A 127 5.62 2.32 21.02
CA TYR A 127 5.90 2.13 19.60
C TYR A 127 4.64 2.35 18.74
N PHE A 128 3.51 1.73 19.12
CA PHE A 128 2.25 1.86 18.42
C PHE A 128 1.75 3.32 18.40
N GLY A 129 1.86 4.04 19.52
CA GLY A 129 1.51 5.47 19.61
C GLY A 129 2.34 6.33 18.66
N VAL A 130 3.65 6.13 18.63
CA VAL A 130 4.57 6.85 17.72
C VAL A 130 4.22 6.55 16.26
N VAL A 131 4.00 5.28 15.91
CA VAL A 131 3.65 4.88 14.54
C VAL A 131 2.33 5.51 14.09
N ILE A 132 1.30 5.52 14.94
CA ILE A 132 0.03 6.21 14.62
C ILE A 132 0.27 7.70 14.35
N LEU A 133 1.02 8.40 15.19
CA LEU A 133 1.31 9.82 14.98
C LEU A 133 2.01 10.06 13.65
N VAL A 134 3.00 9.24 13.30
CA VAL A 134 3.70 9.33 12.01
C VAL A 134 2.75 9.07 10.84
N VAL A 135 1.94 8.01 10.91
CA VAL A 135 0.98 7.65 9.85
C VAL A 135 -0.06 8.76 9.66
N LEU A 136 -0.62 9.29 10.75
CA LEU A 136 -1.57 10.41 10.69
C LEU A 136 -0.92 11.67 10.12
N GLY A 137 0.31 12.00 10.53
CA GLY A 137 1.07 13.14 10.03
C GLY A 137 1.33 13.07 8.52
N ILE A 138 1.78 11.92 8.03
CA ILE A 138 2.03 11.68 6.60
C ILE A 138 0.72 11.78 5.81
N ASN A 139 -0.35 11.12 6.26
CA ASN A 139 -1.63 11.14 5.55
C ASN A 139 -2.25 12.55 5.55
N PHE A 140 -2.12 13.30 6.64
CA PHE A 140 -2.58 14.69 6.70
C PHE A 140 -1.78 15.60 5.74
N TYR A 141 -0.45 15.43 5.69
CA TYR A 141 0.41 16.14 4.76
C TYR A 141 0.07 15.84 3.29
N LEU A 142 -0.11 14.57 2.95
CA LEU A 142 -0.48 14.13 1.60
C LEU A 142 -1.89 14.59 1.21
N SER A 143 -2.84 14.57 2.15
CA SER A 143 -4.22 15.03 1.92
C SER A 143 -4.31 16.54 1.64
N LYS A 144 -3.40 17.35 2.21
CA LYS A 144 -3.31 18.79 1.90
C LYS A 144 -2.77 19.10 0.50
N ARG A 145 -1.98 18.21 -0.10
CA ARG A 145 -1.65 18.31 -1.52
C ARG A 145 -2.91 18.00 -2.29
N LYS A 146 -3.56 19.05 -2.84
CA LYS A 146 -4.66 18.89 -3.80
C LYS A 146 -4.18 17.93 -4.89
N LYS A 147 -4.68 16.70 -4.86
CA LYS A 147 -4.47 15.72 -5.92
C LYS A 147 -5.20 16.29 -7.13
N ASN A 148 -4.46 16.92 -8.04
CA ASN A 148 -5.02 17.24 -9.34
C ASN A 148 -5.37 15.90 -9.98
N ASP A 149 -6.62 15.73 -10.40
CA ASP A 149 -7.06 14.51 -11.06
C ASP A 149 -6.25 14.35 -12.35
N GLU A 150 -5.22 13.51 -12.31
CA GLU A 150 -4.38 13.17 -13.45
C GLU A 150 -5.02 11.99 -14.19
N TYR A 151 -5.11 12.13 -15.51
CA TYR A 151 -5.66 11.11 -16.38
C TYR A 151 -4.58 10.61 -17.33
N ILE A 152 -4.67 9.34 -17.68
CA ILE A 152 -3.85 8.72 -18.72
C ILE A 152 -4.75 8.43 -19.91
N ILE A 153 -4.38 8.94 -21.07
CA ILE A 153 -5.04 8.64 -22.32
C ILE A 153 -4.08 7.88 -23.23
N LYS A 154 -4.54 6.75 -23.76
CA LYS A 154 -3.83 5.97 -24.76
C LYS A 154 -4.54 6.17 -26.10
N ILE A 155 -3.84 6.70 -27.07
CA ILE A 155 -4.36 7.05 -28.40
C ILE A 155 -3.67 6.13 -29.41
N SER A 156 -4.45 5.31 -30.11
CA SER A 156 -3.91 4.54 -31.24
C SER A 156 -3.92 5.42 -32.49
N VAL A 157 -2.81 5.40 -33.23
CA VAL A 157 -2.65 6.13 -34.50
C VAL A 157 -2.03 5.19 -35.53
N PRO A 158 -2.33 5.35 -36.84
CA PRO A 158 -1.71 4.54 -37.88
C PRO A 158 -0.22 4.86 -38.01
N GLU A 159 0.58 3.91 -38.51
CA GLU A 159 2.03 4.04 -38.62
C GLU A 159 2.45 5.16 -39.60
N ASP A 160 1.68 5.38 -40.66
CA ASP A 160 1.92 6.39 -41.66
C ASP A 160 1.61 7.82 -41.18
N MET A 161 0.97 7.97 -40.02
CA MET A 161 0.66 9.26 -39.44
C MET A 161 1.86 9.85 -38.71
N ASN A 162 2.29 11.06 -39.15
CA ASN A 162 3.23 11.83 -38.33
C ASN A 162 2.50 12.34 -37.07
N PHE A 163 2.68 11.65 -35.94
CA PHE A 163 2.00 11.97 -34.69
C PHE A 163 2.66 13.09 -33.86
N GLU A 164 3.83 13.61 -34.31
CA GLU A 164 4.52 14.69 -33.61
C GLU A 164 3.66 15.96 -33.63
N ASN A 165 3.36 16.50 -32.46
CA ASN A 165 2.60 17.74 -32.23
C ASN A 165 1.13 17.75 -32.71
N VAL A 166 0.60 16.65 -33.27
CA VAL A 166 -0.78 16.62 -33.83
C VAL A 166 -1.84 16.80 -32.74
N PHE A 167 -1.57 16.40 -31.52
CA PHE A 167 -2.49 16.51 -30.40
C PHE A 167 -2.17 17.67 -29.44
N ASP A 168 -1.08 18.42 -29.69
CA ASP A 168 -0.59 19.44 -28.76
C ASP A 168 -1.56 20.60 -28.58
N ASP A 169 -2.20 21.04 -29.66
CA ASP A 169 -3.20 22.11 -29.63
C ASP A 169 -4.45 21.68 -28.85
N VAL A 170 -4.92 20.45 -29.06
CA VAL A 170 -6.04 19.89 -28.30
C VAL A 170 -5.70 19.82 -26.79
N PHE A 171 -4.53 19.32 -26.46
CA PHE A 171 -4.12 19.29 -25.05
C PHE A 171 -3.90 20.69 -24.47
N LYS A 172 -3.40 21.67 -25.23
CA LYS A 172 -3.28 23.06 -24.77
C LYS A 172 -4.64 23.69 -24.46
N GLU A 173 -5.66 23.34 -25.22
CA GLU A 173 -7.02 23.85 -25.04
C GLU A 173 -7.70 23.22 -23.82
N TYR A 174 -7.69 21.89 -23.70
CA TYR A 174 -8.47 21.14 -22.71
C TYR A 174 -7.71 20.73 -21.46
N ALA A 175 -6.37 20.78 -21.44
CA ALA A 175 -5.55 20.38 -20.30
C ALA A 175 -4.79 21.55 -19.66
N LYS A 176 -4.63 21.51 -18.33
CA LYS A 176 -3.76 22.43 -17.57
C LYS A 176 -2.29 22.08 -17.79
N SER A 177 -2.00 20.78 -17.85
CA SER A 177 -0.69 20.24 -18.17
C SER A 177 -0.85 18.89 -18.84
N TYR A 178 0.06 18.57 -19.75
CA TYR A 178 0.10 17.29 -20.43
C TYR A 178 1.54 16.87 -20.70
N LYS A 179 1.77 15.56 -20.80
CA LYS A 179 3.08 14.99 -21.11
C LYS A 179 2.91 13.66 -21.85
N LEU A 180 3.56 13.53 -23.01
CA LEU A 180 3.77 12.24 -23.64
C LEU A 180 4.86 11.49 -22.88
N PHE A 181 4.56 10.31 -22.32
CA PHE A 181 5.52 9.55 -21.53
C PHE A 181 5.85 8.17 -22.12
N LYS A 182 5.02 7.67 -23.05
CA LYS A 182 5.27 6.37 -23.68
C LYS A 182 4.72 6.35 -25.10
N VAL A 183 5.51 5.82 -26.01
CA VAL A 183 5.10 5.46 -27.36
C VAL A 183 5.39 3.97 -27.54
N LYS A 184 4.41 3.21 -28.00
CA LYS A 184 4.54 1.76 -28.20
C LYS A 184 4.01 1.41 -29.59
N SER A 185 4.76 0.63 -30.35
CA SER A 185 4.26 -0.03 -31.56
C SER A 185 3.34 -1.18 -31.17
N ALA A 186 2.23 -1.33 -31.85
CA ALA A 186 1.23 -2.37 -31.65
C ALA A 186 0.85 -2.96 -33.04
N ASP A 187 0.08 -4.05 -33.01
CA ASP A 187 -0.47 -4.74 -34.19
C ASP A 187 0.62 -5.01 -35.26
N MET A 188 1.72 -5.65 -34.82
CA MET A 188 2.88 -6.01 -35.66
C MET A 188 3.53 -4.81 -36.39
N GLY A 189 3.45 -3.61 -35.83
CA GLY A 189 4.06 -2.40 -36.38
C GLY A 189 3.11 -1.52 -37.16
N THR A 190 1.88 -1.92 -37.42
CA THR A 190 0.92 -1.13 -38.23
C THR A 190 0.29 0.03 -37.48
N THR A 191 0.42 0.08 -36.16
CA THR A 191 -0.12 1.16 -35.33
C THR A 191 0.86 1.58 -34.24
N PHE A 192 0.83 2.86 -33.86
CA PHE A 192 1.46 3.37 -32.66
C PHE A 192 0.41 3.66 -31.59
N VAL A 193 0.73 3.32 -30.32
CA VAL A 193 -0.06 3.68 -29.15
C VAL A 193 0.69 4.75 -28.38
N LEU A 194 0.17 5.98 -28.41
CA LEU A 194 0.69 7.13 -27.72
C LEU A 194 0.04 7.20 -26.33
N SER A 195 0.84 7.29 -25.27
CA SER A 195 0.34 7.41 -23.90
C SER A 195 0.66 8.80 -23.35
N TYR A 196 -0.37 9.60 -23.16
CA TYR A 196 -0.28 10.92 -22.54
C TYR A 196 -0.82 10.89 -21.13
N SER A 197 -0.14 11.57 -20.23
CA SER A 197 -0.64 11.92 -18.90
C SER A 197 -1.05 13.38 -18.96
N PHE A 198 -2.23 13.71 -18.44
CA PHE A 198 -2.74 15.08 -18.47
C PHE A 198 -3.65 15.40 -17.29
N ILE A 199 -3.76 16.69 -16.95
CA ILE A 199 -4.66 17.23 -15.95
C ILE A 199 -5.69 18.08 -16.69
N PRO A 200 -6.99 17.73 -16.70
CA PRO A 200 -8.00 18.50 -17.39
C PRO A 200 -8.20 19.90 -16.77
N LYS A 201 -8.58 20.87 -17.60
CA LYS A 201 -8.96 22.23 -17.14
C LYS A 201 -10.31 22.23 -16.45
N ASP A 202 -11.29 21.55 -17.04
CA ASP A 202 -12.67 21.42 -16.57
C ASP A 202 -13.21 20.02 -16.86
N ASN A 203 -14.48 19.74 -16.53
CA ASN A 203 -15.14 18.45 -16.79
C ASN A 203 -15.42 18.15 -18.30
N SER A 204 -14.69 18.77 -19.21
CA SER A 204 -14.84 18.66 -20.67
C SER A 204 -14.13 17.42 -21.27
N LEU A 205 -14.01 16.33 -20.53
CA LEU A 205 -13.37 15.10 -21.01
C LEU A 205 -14.00 14.55 -22.29
N LYS A 206 -15.32 14.73 -22.47
CA LYS A 206 -16.01 14.28 -23.66
C LYS A 206 -15.55 15.05 -24.91
N SER A 207 -15.47 16.38 -24.83
CA SER A 207 -15.03 17.23 -25.94
C SER A 207 -13.59 16.93 -26.34
N LEU A 208 -12.71 16.71 -25.36
CA LEU A 208 -11.33 16.27 -25.58
C LEU A 208 -11.29 14.93 -26.34
N ILE A 209 -12.11 13.95 -25.93
CA ILE A 209 -12.17 12.64 -26.59
C ILE A 209 -12.66 12.77 -28.03
N ASP A 210 -13.70 13.58 -28.27
CA ASP A 210 -14.29 13.76 -29.58
C ASP A 210 -13.29 14.42 -30.55
N GLU A 211 -12.57 15.46 -30.12
CA GLU A 211 -11.51 16.12 -30.89
C GLU A 211 -10.35 15.16 -31.21
N ILE A 212 -9.92 14.36 -30.26
CA ILE A 212 -8.85 13.37 -30.48
C ILE A 212 -9.30 12.32 -31.49
N ARG A 213 -10.57 11.87 -31.43
CA ARG A 213 -11.12 10.87 -32.36
C ARG A 213 -11.17 11.36 -33.80
N ILE A 214 -11.46 12.62 -34.01
CA ILE A 214 -11.43 13.22 -35.35
C ILE A 214 -10.01 13.12 -35.95
N ARG A 215 -8.99 13.31 -35.13
CA ARG A 215 -7.59 13.37 -35.60
C ARG A 215 -6.91 12.00 -35.68
N ASN A 216 -7.30 11.04 -34.85
CA ASN A 216 -6.71 9.71 -34.88
C ASN A 216 -7.37 8.74 -35.87
N GLY A 217 -8.24 9.25 -36.79
CA GLY A 217 -8.96 8.40 -37.72
C GLY A 217 -9.98 7.48 -37.08
N ASN A 218 -10.56 7.89 -35.93
CA ASN A 218 -11.53 7.11 -35.14
C ASN A 218 -11.01 5.75 -34.67
N MET A 219 -9.70 5.62 -34.50
CA MET A 219 -9.07 4.42 -33.94
C MET A 219 -9.30 4.30 -32.41
N ASN A 220 -8.84 3.22 -31.83
CA ASN A 220 -9.01 2.94 -30.41
C ASN A 220 -8.43 4.03 -29.52
N LEU A 221 -9.21 4.42 -28.52
CA LEU A 221 -8.84 5.39 -27.51
C LEU A 221 -9.24 4.84 -26.14
N LEU A 222 -8.31 4.83 -25.19
CA LEU A 222 -8.53 4.41 -23.82
C LEU A 222 -8.20 5.56 -22.88
N LEU A 223 -9.19 6.03 -22.13
CA LEU A 223 -9.03 7.01 -21.07
C LEU A 223 -9.14 6.31 -19.70
N THR A 224 -8.13 6.50 -18.87
CA THR A 224 -8.10 5.94 -17.50
C THR A 224 -7.72 7.04 -16.53
N LYS A 225 -8.41 7.12 -15.39
CA LYS A 225 -7.97 7.98 -14.29
C LYS A 225 -6.71 7.35 -13.68
N LYS A 226 -5.63 8.11 -13.56
CA LYS A 226 -4.40 7.65 -12.95
C LYS A 226 -4.66 7.43 -11.46
N LEU A 227 -4.80 6.17 -11.07
CA LEU A 227 -4.67 5.73 -9.70
C LEU A 227 -3.17 5.54 -9.45
N ASP A 228 -2.65 5.89 -8.28
CA ASP A 228 -1.20 5.84 -7.93
C ASP A 228 -0.53 4.46 -8.14
N THR A 229 -1.28 3.45 -8.58
CA THR A 229 -0.88 2.04 -8.71
C THR A 229 -0.47 1.63 -10.13
N GLN A 230 -0.55 2.53 -11.14
CA GLN A 230 -0.23 2.18 -12.53
C GLN A 230 0.97 2.98 -13.04
N MET A 231 2.17 2.58 -12.63
CA MET A 231 3.41 2.79 -13.37
C MET A 231 3.91 1.42 -13.83
N ASP A 232 3.43 0.97 -14.99
CA ASP A 232 4.03 -0.10 -15.79
C ASP A 232 4.34 0.42 -17.20
#